data_95105f4e3b8f3763d8b14315cdb25176
#
_entry.id   95105f4e3b8f3763d8b14315cdb25176
#
_cell.length_a   1.000
_cell.length_b   1.000
_cell.length_c   1.000
_cell.angle_alpha   90.00
_cell.angle_beta   90.00
_cell.angle_gamma   90.00
#
_symmetry.space_group_name_H-M   'P 1'
#
loop_
_entity.id
_entity.type
_entity.pdbx_description
1 polymer ?
#
loop_
_entity_poly.entity_id
_entity_poly.type
_entity_poly.pdbx_seq_one_letter_code
_entity_poly.pdbx_strand_id
1 'polypeptide(L)'
;MILQNLILPNRICEMEELCFRHRGNVKLREEHLCLEGGSILETDTYFNLFDAGTWEKYTGIRQFQCVSELMGKGIFSLYFYDAGKDMDRLVAEVSFSGKQKQEIIFDFSAKSEGYFFVKIAADEEVEIFRIAFGSRESEKRKVRLGVDICTYRRKEQLERNLETFLNSDFFREGSDLYGKLRICVVDNASELKDEHLPFISLVHNKNTGGSGGFARWIEELNGETGLTYMVFMDDDV
;
A
#
# COMPACT_ATOMS: atom_id res chain seq x y z
N MET A 1 -8.95 -4.82 10.59
CA MET A 1 -8.58 -4.62 9.16
C MET A 1 -7.17 -4.08 9.06
N ILE A 2 -6.45 -4.43 7.98
CA ILE A 2 -5.16 -3.83 7.67
C ILE A 2 -5.37 -2.56 6.87
N LEU A 3 -4.62 -1.51 7.21
CA LEU A 3 -4.65 -0.20 6.57
C LEU A 3 -3.40 0.04 5.71
N GLN A 4 -2.25 -0.48 6.16
CA GLN A 4 -0.98 -0.37 5.45
C GLN A 4 -0.10 -1.58 5.77
N ASN A 5 0.36 -2.29 4.76
CA ASN A 5 1.43 -3.28 4.91
C ASN A 5 2.80 -2.61 4.72
N LEU A 6 3.84 -3.20 5.28
CA LEU A 6 5.23 -2.84 4.96
C LEU A 6 5.45 -2.99 3.46
N ILE A 7 5.92 -1.94 2.83
CA ILE A 7 6.33 -1.93 1.42
C ILE A 7 7.82 -2.25 1.37
N LEU A 8 8.16 -3.27 0.61
CA LEU A 8 9.52 -3.71 0.36
C LEU A 8 9.95 -3.35 -1.07
N PRO A 9 11.26 -3.22 -1.32
CA PRO A 9 11.77 -3.05 -2.68
C PRO A 9 11.24 -4.16 -3.60
N ASN A 10 10.85 -3.82 -4.79
CA ASN A 10 10.28 -4.74 -5.75
C ASN A 10 10.62 -4.31 -7.19
N ARG A 11 10.15 -5.06 -8.20
CA ARG A 11 10.41 -4.78 -9.62
C ARG A 11 9.94 -3.40 -10.11
N ILE A 12 9.01 -2.75 -9.39
CA ILE A 12 8.48 -1.42 -9.75
C ILE A 12 9.34 -0.32 -9.13
N CYS A 13 9.76 -0.52 -7.88
CA CYS A 13 10.65 0.40 -7.17
C CYS A 13 11.72 -0.40 -6.43
N GLU A 14 12.95 -0.37 -6.96
CA GLU A 14 14.11 -1.05 -6.38
C GLU A 14 14.85 -0.19 -5.34
N MET A 15 14.40 1.05 -5.10
CA MET A 15 15.04 2.00 -4.19
C MET A 15 14.76 1.60 -2.74
N GLU A 16 15.71 0.89 -2.13
CA GLU A 16 15.61 0.40 -0.75
C GLU A 16 15.40 1.53 0.26
N GLU A 17 16.08 2.66 0.08
CA GLU A 17 16.02 3.83 0.95
C GLU A 17 14.63 4.49 1.04
N LEU A 18 13.74 4.23 0.09
CA LEU A 18 12.34 4.65 0.16
C LEU A 18 11.48 3.69 0.98
N CYS A 19 11.95 2.45 1.18
CA CYS A 19 11.22 1.40 1.88
C CYS A 19 11.68 1.25 3.34
N PHE A 20 12.99 1.22 3.58
CA PHE A 20 13.55 1.14 4.93
C PHE A 20 14.99 1.67 4.96
N ARG A 21 15.47 1.96 6.17
CA ARG A 21 16.88 2.25 6.44
C ARG A 21 17.45 1.15 7.34
N HIS A 22 18.73 0.88 7.21
CA HIS A 22 19.36 -0.12 8.07
C HIS A 22 20.79 0.23 8.42
N ARG A 23 21.27 -0.37 9.51
CA ARG A 23 22.68 -0.50 9.87
C ARG A 23 22.98 -1.98 10.02
N GLY A 24 24.18 -2.39 9.58
CA GLY A 24 24.54 -3.81 9.55
C GLY A 24 24.05 -4.49 8.28
N ASN A 25 23.86 -5.80 8.34
CA ASN A 25 23.53 -6.61 7.16
C ASN A 25 22.05 -6.98 7.17
N VAL A 26 21.32 -6.49 6.18
CA VAL A 26 19.89 -6.79 5.94
C VAL A 26 19.77 -7.32 4.53
N LYS A 27 19.00 -8.39 4.34
CA LYS A 27 18.79 -9.04 3.05
C LYS A 27 17.31 -9.28 2.83
N LEU A 28 16.83 -8.94 1.66
CA LEU A 28 15.51 -9.38 1.19
C LEU A 28 15.64 -10.81 0.66
N ARG A 29 14.87 -11.75 1.23
CA ARG A 29 14.77 -13.15 0.81
C ARG A 29 13.33 -13.41 0.38
N GLU A 30 13.11 -13.66 -0.90
CA GLU A 30 11.78 -13.86 -1.46
C GLU A 30 10.82 -12.71 -1.07
N GLU A 31 9.98 -12.91 -0.05
CA GLU A 31 8.97 -11.94 0.40
C GLU A 31 9.19 -11.47 1.86
N HIS A 32 10.36 -11.74 2.46
CA HIS A 32 10.65 -11.37 3.85
C HIS A 32 12.06 -10.83 4.03
N LEU A 33 12.29 -10.07 5.10
CA LEU A 33 13.59 -9.51 5.43
C LEU A 33 14.33 -10.40 6.44
N CYS A 34 15.64 -10.54 6.22
CA CYS A 34 16.55 -11.19 7.14
C CYS A 34 17.58 -10.17 7.66
N LEU A 35 17.68 -10.04 8.97
CA LEU A 35 18.66 -9.22 9.67
C LEU A 35 19.70 -10.12 10.32
N GLU A 36 20.98 -9.90 10.07
CA GLU A 36 22.05 -10.55 10.84
C GLU A 36 22.16 -9.93 12.24
N GLY A 37 22.64 -10.71 13.22
CA GLY A 37 22.84 -10.22 14.59
C GLY A 37 23.67 -8.94 14.66
N GLY A 38 23.26 -7.97 15.46
CA GLY A 38 23.83 -6.64 15.56
C GLY A 38 23.29 -5.63 14.52
N SER A 39 22.41 -6.06 13.61
CA SER A 39 21.79 -5.16 12.63
C SER A 39 20.58 -4.43 13.21
N ILE A 40 20.28 -3.27 12.65
CA ILE A 40 19.10 -2.45 12.96
C ILE A 40 18.39 -2.13 11.67
N LEU A 41 17.06 -2.23 11.68
CA LEU A 41 16.16 -1.82 10.60
C LEU A 41 15.22 -0.74 11.14
N GLU A 42 14.97 0.30 10.33
CA GLU A 42 14.06 1.42 10.64
C GLU A 42 13.15 1.67 9.43
N THR A 43 11.85 1.84 9.68
CA THR A 43 10.84 2.04 8.61
C THR A 43 10.36 3.49 8.52
N ASP A 44 11.14 4.44 9.01
CA ASP A 44 10.90 5.89 8.97
C ASP A 44 11.21 6.49 7.59
N THR A 45 10.64 5.89 6.55
CA THR A 45 10.92 6.18 5.15
C THR A 45 9.64 6.52 4.39
N TYR A 46 9.79 7.05 3.19
CA TYR A 46 8.69 7.59 2.38
C TYR A 46 7.48 6.64 2.27
N PHE A 47 7.71 5.35 2.00
CA PHE A 47 6.63 4.40 1.82
C PHE A 47 6.06 3.82 3.12
N ASN A 48 6.83 3.82 4.21
CA ASN A 48 6.48 3.04 5.40
C ASN A 48 6.17 3.87 6.65
N LEU A 49 6.19 5.20 6.56
CA LEU A 49 5.60 6.06 7.58
C LEU A 49 4.08 5.88 7.61
N PHE A 50 3.51 5.72 8.80
CA PHE A 50 2.07 5.57 8.99
C PHE A 50 1.45 6.82 9.60
N ASP A 51 0.57 7.48 8.83
CA ASP A 51 -0.15 8.68 9.25
C ASP A 51 -1.50 8.35 9.91
N ALA A 52 -1.48 7.99 11.18
CA ALA A 52 -2.70 7.71 11.93
C ALA A 52 -3.61 8.94 12.07
N GLY A 53 -3.06 10.16 12.04
CA GLY A 53 -3.84 11.40 12.13
C GLY A 53 -4.73 11.59 10.89
N THR A 54 -4.20 11.35 9.71
CA THR A 54 -4.97 11.37 8.47
C THR A 54 -6.06 10.30 8.47
N TRP A 55 -5.75 9.08 8.90
CA TRP A 55 -6.78 8.04 9.06
C TRP A 55 -7.88 8.45 10.02
N GLU A 56 -7.55 8.97 11.21
CA GLU A 56 -8.54 9.45 12.19
C GLU A 56 -9.42 10.55 11.57
N LYS A 57 -8.80 11.55 10.95
CA LYS A 57 -9.50 12.71 10.38
C LYS A 57 -10.56 12.34 9.34
N TYR A 58 -10.23 11.41 8.44
CA TYR A 58 -11.09 11.10 7.30
C TYR A 58 -11.98 9.87 7.49
N THR A 59 -11.64 8.98 8.44
CA THR A 59 -12.42 7.76 8.69
C THR A 59 -13.05 7.72 10.07
N GLY A 60 -12.55 8.53 11.02
CA GLY A 60 -12.93 8.52 12.43
C GLY A 60 -12.43 7.28 13.18
N ILE A 61 -11.48 6.52 12.63
CA ILE A 61 -10.78 5.45 13.35
C ILE A 61 -9.87 6.09 14.40
N ARG A 62 -9.95 5.63 15.64
CA ARG A 62 -9.18 6.19 16.77
C ARG A 62 -8.18 5.21 17.36
N GLN A 63 -8.44 3.92 17.20
CA GLN A 63 -7.61 2.86 17.76
C GLN A 63 -6.91 2.10 16.63
N PHE A 64 -5.61 2.10 16.68
CA PHE A 64 -4.75 1.48 15.69
C PHE A 64 -3.93 0.37 16.31
N GLN A 65 -3.42 -0.48 15.46
CA GLN A 65 -2.52 -1.56 15.81
C GLN A 65 -1.32 -1.55 14.86
N CYS A 66 -0.13 -1.76 15.42
CA CYS A 66 1.03 -2.22 14.67
C CYS A 66 1.16 -3.73 14.93
N VAL A 67 1.05 -4.51 13.87
CA VAL A 67 1.13 -5.98 13.92
C VAL A 67 2.40 -6.41 13.21
N SER A 68 3.19 -7.25 13.85
CA SER A 68 4.37 -7.85 13.24
C SER A 68 4.39 -9.37 13.42
N GLU A 69 4.98 -10.06 12.46
CA GLU A 69 5.27 -11.49 12.53
C GLU A 69 6.78 -11.67 12.35
N LEU A 70 7.44 -12.09 13.43
CA LEU A 70 8.89 -12.13 13.55
C LEU A 70 9.36 -13.51 14.02
N MET A 71 10.60 -13.86 13.67
CA MET A 71 11.32 -15.01 14.23
C MET A 71 12.76 -14.61 14.54
N GLY A 72 13.37 -15.17 15.58
CA GLY A 72 14.72 -14.86 16.00
C GLY A 72 14.77 -14.18 17.36
N LYS A 73 15.81 -13.37 17.62
CA LYS A 73 15.98 -12.68 18.89
C LYS A 73 16.37 -11.23 18.69
N GLY A 74 15.66 -10.34 19.37
CA GLY A 74 15.90 -8.92 19.26
C GLY A 74 14.89 -8.07 20.00
N ILE A 75 14.85 -6.79 19.65
CA ILE A 75 13.93 -5.78 20.19
C ILE A 75 13.09 -5.24 19.04
N PHE A 76 11.78 -5.26 19.21
CA PHE A 76 10.80 -4.65 18.31
C PHE A 76 10.22 -3.41 18.99
N SER A 77 10.34 -2.25 18.35
CA SER A 77 9.93 -0.96 18.92
C SER A 77 9.03 -0.20 17.94
N LEU A 78 7.96 0.39 18.46
CA LEU A 78 7.10 1.35 17.77
C LEU A 78 7.48 2.75 18.19
N TYR A 79 7.75 3.61 17.24
CA TYR A 79 8.07 5.03 17.43
C TYR A 79 7.01 5.93 16.83
N PHE A 80 6.94 7.15 17.34
CA PHE A 80 6.20 8.26 16.79
C PHE A 80 7.13 9.43 16.54
N TYR A 81 7.27 9.86 15.29
CA TYR A 81 7.92 11.11 14.93
C TYR A 81 6.94 12.27 15.15
N ASP A 82 7.25 13.17 16.07
CA ASP A 82 6.48 14.38 16.41
C ASP A 82 6.99 15.53 15.51
N ALA A 83 6.28 15.82 14.42
CA ALA A 83 6.69 16.84 13.46
C ALA A 83 6.74 18.25 14.05
N GLY A 84 5.91 18.55 15.09
CA GLY A 84 5.92 19.84 15.79
C GLY A 84 7.14 20.05 16.68
N LYS A 85 7.84 18.97 17.05
CA LYS A 85 9.04 19.01 17.91
C LYS A 85 10.29 18.51 17.24
N ASP A 86 10.17 18.03 16.01
CA ASP A 86 11.26 17.41 15.24
C ASP A 86 12.00 16.34 16.06
N MET A 87 11.24 15.40 16.63
CA MET A 87 11.83 14.36 17.48
C MET A 87 11.04 13.05 17.49
N ASP A 88 11.77 11.96 17.58
CA ASP A 88 11.23 10.62 17.76
C ASP A 88 10.88 10.37 19.24
N ARG A 89 9.78 9.67 19.42
CA ARG A 89 9.34 9.20 20.74
C ARG A 89 9.05 7.71 20.70
N LEU A 90 9.60 6.98 21.62
CA LEU A 90 9.23 5.58 21.84
C LEU A 90 7.77 5.52 22.32
N VAL A 91 6.96 4.72 21.65
CA VAL A 91 5.56 4.46 21.98
C VAL A 91 5.40 3.15 22.72
N ALA A 92 6.02 2.09 22.19
CA ALA A 92 6.00 0.76 22.77
C ALA A 92 7.25 -0.01 22.35
N GLU A 93 7.68 -0.94 23.19
CA GLU A 93 8.83 -1.78 22.96
C GLU A 93 8.66 -3.15 23.59
N VAL A 94 9.17 -4.18 22.93
CA VAL A 94 9.22 -5.53 23.46
C VAL A 94 10.45 -6.27 22.97
N SER A 95 11.10 -7.01 23.86
CA SER A 95 12.11 -8.01 23.49
C SER A 95 11.42 -9.31 23.09
N PHE A 96 11.87 -9.89 22.01
CA PHE A 96 11.37 -11.17 21.51
C PHE A 96 12.50 -12.19 21.35
N SER A 97 12.16 -13.46 21.53
CA SER A 97 13.11 -14.56 21.33
C SER A 97 12.36 -15.84 20.99
N GLY A 98 12.72 -16.50 19.90
CA GLY A 98 12.14 -17.80 19.54
C GLY A 98 12.53 -18.26 18.14
N LYS A 99 12.52 -19.61 18.00
CA LYS A 99 12.77 -20.28 16.71
C LYS A 99 11.51 -20.51 15.88
N GLN A 100 10.38 -19.97 16.31
CA GLN A 100 9.11 -20.03 15.60
C GLN A 100 8.61 -18.61 15.39
N LYS A 101 7.78 -18.41 14.38
CA LYS A 101 7.12 -17.14 14.12
C LYS A 101 6.32 -16.71 15.35
N GLN A 102 6.50 -15.47 15.76
CA GLN A 102 5.79 -14.82 16.86
C GLN A 102 5.05 -13.61 16.31
N GLU A 103 3.78 -13.50 16.68
CA GLU A 103 3.01 -12.29 16.43
C GLU A 103 3.18 -11.32 17.60
N ILE A 104 3.54 -10.09 17.31
CA ILE A 104 3.65 -8.99 18.28
C ILE A 104 2.68 -7.89 17.86
N ILE A 105 1.85 -7.45 18.79
CA ILE A 105 0.84 -6.43 18.53
C ILE A 105 1.01 -5.28 19.52
N PHE A 106 1.15 -4.07 18.99
CA PHE A 106 1.07 -2.83 19.76
C PHE A 106 -0.21 -2.09 19.44
N ASP A 107 -1.04 -1.83 20.45
CA ASP A 107 -2.20 -0.94 20.35
C ASP A 107 -1.77 0.52 20.60
N PHE A 108 -2.26 1.45 19.76
CA PHE A 108 -1.97 2.87 19.91
C PHE A 108 -3.13 3.74 19.39
N SER A 109 -3.14 5.02 19.78
CA SER A 109 -4.11 6.01 19.30
C SER A 109 -3.44 6.99 18.35
N ALA A 110 -4.22 7.61 17.48
CA ALA A 110 -3.76 8.69 16.63
C ALA A 110 -3.15 9.82 17.47
N LYS A 111 -2.14 10.46 16.89
CA LYS A 111 -1.54 11.70 17.38
C LYS A 111 -1.51 12.68 16.21
N SER A 112 -1.77 13.93 16.50
CA SER A 112 -1.70 15.00 15.50
C SER A 112 -0.26 15.30 15.13
N GLU A 113 -0.05 15.70 13.88
CA GLU A 113 1.21 16.23 13.35
C GLU A 113 2.42 15.31 13.50
N GLY A 114 2.30 14.09 13.00
CA GLY A 114 3.41 13.15 12.99
C GLY A 114 3.07 11.79 12.44
N TYR A 115 4.06 10.91 12.47
CA TYR A 115 4.01 9.60 11.81
C TYR A 115 4.48 8.50 12.75
N PHE A 116 3.89 7.33 12.64
CA PHE A 116 4.37 6.13 13.32
C PHE A 116 5.30 5.35 12.39
N PHE A 117 6.33 4.74 12.98
CA PHE A 117 7.26 3.87 12.30
C PHE A 117 7.81 2.81 13.24
N VAL A 118 8.45 1.80 12.69
CA VAL A 118 8.98 0.66 13.41
C VAL A 118 10.50 0.65 13.37
N LYS A 119 11.10 0.23 14.48
CA LYS A 119 12.53 -0.08 14.60
C LYS A 119 12.71 -1.50 15.14
N ILE A 120 13.59 -2.25 14.52
CA ILE A 120 13.97 -3.60 14.94
C ILE A 120 15.48 -3.65 15.13
N ALA A 121 15.90 -4.03 16.33
CA ALA A 121 17.30 -4.30 16.64
C ALA A 121 17.48 -5.81 16.82
N ALA A 122 18.32 -6.41 16.01
CA ALA A 122 18.58 -7.84 16.02
C ALA A 122 19.76 -8.17 16.97
N ASP A 123 19.51 -8.95 18.04
CA ASP A 123 20.57 -9.50 18.88
C ASP A 123 21.23 -10.73 18.24
N GLU A 124 20.44 -11.56 17.58
CA GLU A 124 20.81 -12.71 16.76
C GLU A 124 20.15 -12.57 15.39
N GLU A 125 20.18 -13.60 14.52
CA GLU A 125 19.47 -13.54 13.25
C GLU A 125 17.97 -13.35 13.49
N VAL A 126 17.36 -12.39 12.78
CA VAL A 126 15.93 -12.07 12.82
C VAL A 126 15.34 -12.17 11.43
N GLU A 127 14.26 -12.92 11.29
CA GLU A 127 13.42 -12.93 10.10
C GLU A 127 12.13 -12.14 10.35
N ILE A 128 11.79 -11.24 9.40
CA ILE A 128 10.61 -10.37 9.45
C ILE A 128 9.68 -10.80 8.32
N PHE A 129 8.60 -11.51 8.66
CA PHE A 129 7.62 -12.00 7.69
C PHE A 129 6.52 -10.98 7.42
N ARG A 130 6.22 -10.14 8.40
CA ARG A 130 5.17 -9.15 8.29
C ARG A 130 5.39 -7.99 9.24
N ILE A 131 5.11 -6.80 8.76
CA ILE A 131 4.82 -5.60 9.56
C ILE A 131 3.62 -4.93 8.89
N ALA A 132 2.61 -4.58 9.67
CA ALA A 132 1.43 -3.90 9.15
C ALA A 132 0.84 -2.97 10.20
N PHE A 133 0.27 -1.87 9.73
CA PHE A 133 -0.60 -1.02 10.52
C PHE A 133 -2.06 -1.32 10.21
N GLY A 134 -2.90 -1.31 11.22
CA GLY A 134 -4.30 -1.65 11.07
C GLY A 134 -5.17 -1.13 12.20
N SER A 135 -6.41 -1.61 12.26
CA SER A 135 -7.37 -1.31 13.31
C SER A 135 -8.26 -2.52 13.60
N ARG A 136 -8.71 -2.65 14.85
CA ARG A 136 -9.77 -3.61 15.23
C ARG A 136 -11.18 -3.10 14.90
N GLU A 137 -11.31 -1.83 14.60
CA GLU A 137 -12.61 -1.28 14.20
C GLU A 137 -13.07 -1.90 12.88
N SER A 138 -14.37 -2.12 12.75
CA SER A 138 -14.95 -2.65 11.51
C SER A 138 -15.01 -1.60 10.41
N GLU A 139 -15.02 -2.04 9.17
CA GLU A 139 -15.23 -1.18 8.01
C GLU A 139 -16.55 -0.39 8.15
N LYS A 140 -16.46 0.94 8.03
CA LYS A 140 -17.63 1.83 8.10
C LYS A 140 -18.34 1.98 6.76
N ARG A 141 -17.64 1.71 5.67
CA ARG A 141 -18.17 1.82 4.29
C ARG A 141 -17.63 0.70 3.43
N LYS A 142 -18.48 0.16 2.57
CA LYS A 142 -18.04 -0.73 1.50
C LYS A 142 -17.42 0.13 0.40
N VAL A 143 -16.15 -0.09 0.11
CA VAL A 143 -15.42 0.63 -0.93
C VAL A 143 -15.39 -0.18 -2.22
N ARG A 144 -15.75 0.47 -3.32
CA ARG A 144 -15.52 -0.01 -4.69
C ARG A 144 -14.90 1.12 -5.48
N LEU A 145 -13.70 0.87 -5.99
CA LEU A 145 -12.92 1.85 -6.75
C LEU A 145 -13.19 1.69 -8.24
N GLY A 146 -13.35 2.81 -8.92
CA GLY A 146 -13.19 2.90 -10.36
C GLY A 146 -11.89 3.61 -10.68
N VAL A 147 -11.02 3.01 -11.48
CA VAL A 147 -9.83 3.67 -12.05
C VAL A 147 -10.12 4.02 -13.49
N ASP A 148 -10.00 5.29 -13.81
CA ASP A 148 -10.15 5.83 -15.17
C ASP A 148 -8.77 6.11 -15.74
N ILE A 149 -8.43 5.43 -16.82
CA ILE A 149 -7.18 5.60 -17.53
C ILE A 149 -7.48 6.17 -18.91
N CYS A 150 -7.08 7.42 -19.14
CA CYS A 150 -7.18 8.01 -20.47
C CYS A 150 -5.89 7.79 -21.25
N THR A 151 -5.99 7.23 -22.46
CA THR A 151 -4.83 6.98 -23.31
C THR A 151 -4.98 7.56 -24.71
N TYR A 152 -3.86 7.92 -25.33
CA TYR A 152 -3.78 8.34 -26.71
C TYR A 152 -2.48 7.88 -27.36
N ARG A 153 -2.55 6.84 -28.21
CA ARG A 153 -1.41 6.28 -28.96
C ARG A 153 -0.24 5.76 -28.08
N ARG A 154 -0.55 5.27 -26.87
CA ARG A 154 0.44 4.76 -25.91
C ARG A 154 0.13 3.31 -25.50
N LYS A 155 -0.23 2.48 -26.46
CA LYS A 155 -0.66 1.11 -26.23
C LYS A 155 0.31 0.31 -25.37
N GLU A 156 1.61 0.33 -25.69
CA GLU A 156 2.62 -0.46 -24.97
C GLU A 156 2.76 -0.04 -23.49
N GLN A 157 2.63 1.26 -23.21
CA GLN A 157 2.68 1.76 -21.84
C GLN A 157 1.45 1.33 -21.07
N LEU A 158 0.27 1.50 -21.66
CA LEU A 158 -0.98 1.07 -21.09
C LEU A 158 -0.99 -0.43 -20.76
N GLU A 159 -0.55 -1.28 -21.70
CA GLU A 159 -0.50 -2.73 -21.51
C GLU A 159 0.38 -3.12 -20.33
N ARG A 160 1.53 -2.48 -20.13
CA ARG A 160 2.40 -2.70 -18.95
C ARG A 160 1.69 -2.32 -17.64
N ASN A 161 0.98 -1.19 -17.62
CA ASN A 161 0.24 -0.76 -16.43
C ASN A 161 -0.92 -1.71 -16.13
N LEU A 162 -1.68 -2.12 -17.14
CA LEU A 162 -2.76 -3.09 -16.98
C LEU A 162 -2.23 -4.45 -16.48
N GLU A 163 -1.10 -4.92 -16.98
CA GLU A 163 -0.46 -6.14 -16.48
C GLU A 163 -0.12 -6.03 -14.98
N THR A 164 0.36 -4.87 -14.55
CA THR A 164 0.64 -4.62 -13.12
C THR A 164 -0.64 -4.70 -12.27
N PHE A 165 -1.73 -4.11 -12.72
CA PHE A 165 -3.03 -4.22 -12.04
C PHE A 165 -3.52 -5.66 -11.99
N LEU A 166 -3.50 -6.38 -13.12
CA LEU A 166 -3.99 -7.75 -13.22
C LEU A 166 -3.22 -8.73 -12.31
N ASN A 167 -1.96 -8.43 -12.01
CA ASN A 167 -1.13 -9.19 -11.09
C ASN A 167 -1.30 -8.77 -9.61
N SER A 168 -2.16 -7.80 -9.32
CA SER A 168 -2.41 -7.32 -7.96
C SER A 168 -3.49 -8.14 -7.24
N ASP A 169 -3.58 -7.95 -5.92
CA ASP A 169 -4.60 -8.58 -5.07
C ASP A 169 -6.04 -8.20 -5.45
N PHE A 170 -6.27 -7.09 -6.15
CA PHE A 170 -7.59 -6.70 -6.63
C PHE A 170 -8.18 -7.67 -7.66
N PHE A 171 -7.33 -8.40 -8.37
CA PHE A 171 -7.72 -9.35 -9.42
C PHE A 171 -7.46 -10.81 -9.04
N ARG A 172 -6.83 -11.06 -7.88
CA ARG A 172 -6.57 -12.42 -7.40
C ARG A 172 -7.78 -12.97 -6.65
N GLU A 173 -8.35 -14.06 -7.17
CA GLU A 173 -9.45 -14.77 -6.50
C GLU A 173 -9.06 -15.19 -5.08
N GLY A 174 -9.98 -14.99 -4.12
CA GLY A 174 -9.75 -15.29 -2.70
C GLY A 174 -9.05 -14.16 -1.92
N SER A 175 -8.60 -13.09 -2.57
CA SER A 175 -8.13 -11.89 -1.87
C SER A 175 -9.32 -11.07 -1.33
N ASP A 176 -9.12 -10.42 -0.18
CA ASP A 176 -10.10 -9.48 0.39
C ASP A 176 -10.38 -8.27 -0.52
N LEU A 177 -9.48 -8.00 -1.49
CA LEU A 177 -9.61 -6.91 -2.46
C LEU A 177 -10.28 -7.34 -3.78
N TYR A 178 -10.47 -8.66 -4.00
CA TYR A 178 -11.03 -9.17 -5.24
C TYR A 178 -12.39 -8.55 -5.57
N GLY A 179 -12.51 -8.05 -6.79
CA GLY A 179 -13.73 -7.42 -7.30
C GLY A 179 -14.07 -6.05 -6.70
N LYS A 180 -13.19 -5.48 -5.86
CA LYS A 180 -13.34 -4.10 -5.32
C LYS A 180 -12.80 -3.02 -6.25
N LEU A 181 -12.11 -3.38 -7.32
CA LEU A 181 -11.57 -2.47 -8.33
C LEU A 181 -12.20 -2.75 -9.69
N ARG A 182 -12.58 -1.69 -10.40
CA ARG A 182 -12.87 -1.69 -11.84
C ARG A 182 -11.96 -0.70 -12.54
N ILE A 183 -11.48 -1.06 -13.70
CA ILE A 183 -10.69 -0.19 -14.57
C ILE A 183 -11.53 0.15 -15.79
N CYS A 184 -11.57 1.42 -16.15
CA CYS A 184 -12.04 1.88 -17.44
C CYS A 184 -10.87 2.50 -18.20
N VAL A 185 -10.66 2.04 -19.40
CA VAL A 185 -9.70 2.62 -20.34
C VAL A 185 -10.47 3.42 -21.36
N VAL A 186 -10.21 4.73 -21.42
CA VAL A 186 -10.75 5.60 -22.46
C VAL A 186 -9.68 5.80 -23.54
N ASP A 187 -9.89 5.16 -24.67
CA ASP A 187 -8.98 5.23 -25.83
C ASP A 187 -9.38 6.38 -26.76
N ASN A 188 -8.69 7.49 -26.64
CA ASN A 188 -8.87 8.68 -27.47
C ASN A 188 -8.34 8.52 -28.91
N ALA A 189 -7.66 7.42 -29.23
CA ALA A 189 -7.17 7.13 -30.58
C ALA A 189 -8.05 6.10 -31.32
N SER A 190 -8.89 5.39 -30.56
CA SER A 190 -9.70 4.25 -31.05
C SER A 190 -8.86 3.18 -31.78
N GLU A 191 -7.65 2.91 -31.27
CA GLU A 191 -6.69 1.96 -31.86
C GLU A 191 -6.66 0.62 -31.10
N LEU A 192 -7.20 0.58 -29.86
CA LEU A 192 -7.22 -0.63 -29.07
C LEU A 192 -8.32 -1.59 -29.54
N LYS A 193 -8.07 -2.88 -29.37
CA LYS A 193 -9.07 -3.91 -29.70
C LYS A 193 -9.98 -4.14 -28.49
N ASP A 194 -11.24 -4.39 -28.76
CA ASP A 194 -12.21 -4.84 -27.75
C ASP A 194 -11.84 -6.26 -27.27
N GLU A 195 -10.98 -6.32 -26.27
CA GLU A 195 -10.69 -7.55 -25.54
C GLU A 195 -11.50 -7.56 -24.25
N HIS A 196 -12.29 -8.62 -24.07
CA HIS A 196 -13.12 -8.74 -22.86
C HIS A 196 -12.26 -9.24 -21.71
N LEU A 197 -11.79 -8.30 -20.87
CA LEU A 197 -11.07 -8.61 -19.65
C LEU A 197 -11.99 -8.42 -18.44
N PRO A 198 -12.01 -9.35 -17.48
CA PRO A 198 -12.79 -9.18 -16.25
C PRO A 198 -12.42 -7.88 -15.54
N PHE A 199 -13.41 -7.10 -15.14
CA PHE A 199 -13.25 -5.83 -14.41
C PHE A 199 -12.57 -4.69 -15.19
N ILE A 200 -12.26 -4.87 -16.47
CA ILE A 200 -11.71 -3.84 -17.35
C ILE A 200 -12.72 -3.55 -18.46
N SER A 201 -13.06 -2.30 -18.62
CA SER A 201 -13.91 -1.79 -19.69
C SER A 201 -13.10 -0.91 -20.63
N LEU A 202 -13.30 -1.08 -21.94
CA LEU A 202 -12.70 -0.20 -22.95
C LEU A 202 -13.78 0.70 -23.56
N VAL A 203 -13.49 1.99 -23.62
CA VAL A 203 -14.36 2.99 -24.25
C VAL A 203 -13.60 3.69 -25.36
N HIS A 204 -14.00 3.46 -26.60
CA HIS A 204 -13.46 4.23 -27.73
C HIS A 204 -14.02 5.64 -27.69
N ASN A 205 -13.15 6.61 -27.83
CA ASN A 205 -13.50 8.02 -27.74
C ASN A 205 -12.85 8.82 -28.87
N LYS A 206 -13.53 9.88 -29.27
CA LYS A 206 -12.91 10.87 -30.13
C LYS A 206 -11.93 11.69 -29.28
N ASN A 207 -10.72 11.92 -29.80
CA ASN A 207 -9.72 12.68 -29.05
C ASN A 207 -10.22 14.07 -28.66
N THR A 208 -10.58 14.19 -27.39
CA THR A 208 -11.01 15.44 -26.75
C THR A 208 -10.03 15.89 -25.68
N GLY A 209 -8.80 15.34 -25.71
CA GLY A 209 -7.77 15.55 -24.68
C GLY A 209 -8.04 14.74 -23.42
N GLY A 210 -7.16 14.87 -22.42
CA GLY A 210 -7.27 14.13 -21.16
C GLY A 210 -8.57 14.43 -20.41
N SER A 211 -8.92 15.74 -20.27
CA SER A 211 -10.16 16.14 -19.58
C SER A 211 -11.42 15.57 -20.25
N GLY A 212 -11.45 15.53 -21.58
CA GLY A 212 -12.58 14.95 -22.31
C GLY A 212 -12.63 13.44 -22.19
N GLY A 213 -11.48 12.76 -22.11
CA GLY A 213 -11.41 11.33 -21.83
C GLY A 213 -11.97 11.00 -20.45
N PHE A 214 -11.52 11.68 -19.40
CA PHE A 214 -12.04 11.48 -18.04
C PHE A 214 -13.55 11.81 -17.95
N ALA A 215 -14.01 12.87 -18.60
CA ALA A 215 -15.44 13.21 -18.64
C ALA A 215 -16.27 12.09 -19.31
N ARG A 216 -15.74 11.47 -20.36
CA ARG A 216 -16.40 10.40 -21.08
C ARG A 216 -16.69 9.19 -20.18
N TRP A 217 -15.75 8.79 -19.32
CA TRP A 217 -16.00 7.70 -18.42
C TRP A 217 -17.03 8.05 -17.33
N ILE A 218 -17.00 9.29 -16.80
CA ILE A 218 -18.02 9.75 -15.86
C ILE A 218 -19.43 9.62 -16.47
N GLU A 219 -19.58 9.90 -17.76
CA GLU A 219 -20.84 9.73 -18.47
C GLU A 219 -21.25 8.26 -18.56
N GLU A 220 -20.32 7.34 -18.86
CA GLU A 220 -20.57 5.90 -18.91
C GLU A 220 -20.94 5.34 -17.54
N LEU A 221 -20.34 5.83 -16.47
CA LEU A 221 -20.63 5.42 -15.10
C LEU A 221 -22.01 5.82 -14.59
N ASN A 222 -22.67 6.83 -15.16
CA ASN A 222 -24.01 7.24 -14.73
C ASN A 222 -25.05 6.11 -14.82
N GLY A 223 -24.72 4.99 -15.48
CA GLY A 223 -25.51 3.75 -15.51
C GLY A 223 -25.01 2.64 -14.58
N GLU A 224 -23.79 2.72 -14.03
CA GLU A 224 -23.20 1.69 -13.16
C GLU A 224 -23.42 1.99 -11.68
N THR A 225 -24.35 1.27 -11.06
CA THR A 225 -24.58 1.36 -9.62
C THR A 225 -23.51 0.57 -8.86
N GLY A 226 -22.79 1.23 -7.97
CA GLY A 226 -21.97 0.54 -6.99
C GLY A 226 -20.55 1.03 -6.78
N LEU A 227 -20.03 1.91 -7.61
CA LEU A 227 -18.74 2.57 -7.34
C LEU A 227 -18.92 3.63 -6.25
N THR A 228 -17.94 3.72 -5.35
CA THR A 228 -17.94 4.67 -4.23
C THR A 228 -16.91 5.75 -4.37
N TYR A 229 -15.84 5.48 -5.10
CA TYR A 229 -14.74 6.42 -5.37
C TYR A 229 -14.22 6.21 -6.79
N MET A 230 -13.67 7.29 -7.34
CA MET A 230 -13.01 7.30 -8.65
C MET A 230 -11.58 7.81 -8.50
N VAL A 231 -10.68 7.20 -9.24
CA VAL A 231 -9.27 7.60 -9.37
C VAL A 231 -9.03 7.89 -10.85
N PHE A 232 -8.60 9.09 -11.16
CA PHE A 232 -8.12 9.43 -12.50
C PHE A 232 -6.63 9.19 -12.56
N MET A 233 -6.19 8.48 -13.57
CA MET A 233 -4.81 8.05 -13.72
C MET A 233 -4.36 8.26 -15.15
N ASP A 234 -3.17 8.82 -15.34
CA ASP A 234 -2.54 8.87 -16.66
C ASP A 234 -2.02 7.50 -17.08
N ASP A 235 -1.78 7.30 -18.38
CA ASP A 235 -1.30 6.04 -18.93
C ASP A 235 0.21 5.82 -18.77
N ASP A 236 0.93 6.76 -18.16
CA ASP A 236 2.39 6.77 -17.98
C ASP A 236 2.84 6.83 -16.51
N VAL A 237 1.99 6.44 -15.57
CA VAL A 237 2.32 6.35 -14.14
C VAL A 237 2.86 4.98 -13.74
#